data_54c33897bdf6d097969c83499621d4b7
#
_entry.id   54c33897bdf6d097969c83499621d4b7
#
_cell.length_a   1.000
_cell.length_b   1.000
_cell.length_c   1.000
_cell.angle_alpha   90.00
_cell.angle_beta   90.00
_cell.angle_gamma   90.00
#
_symmetry.space_group_name_H-M   'P 1'
#
loop_
_entity.id
_entity.type
_entity.pdbx_description
1 polymer ?
#
loop_
_entity_poly.entity_id
_entity_poly.type
_entity_poly.pdbx_seq_one_letter_code
_entity_poly.pdbx_strand_id
1 'polypeptide(L)'
;RSLRLVGEDDEAVRRLRIKISGCFNSCGQHHVADIGFFGNSRTVDGFKVPHFQVVLGGQWDSNAGSFGLAIGAVPSKKIPEVVERIIQQFRSNRQQSEPFHSFIERVGKKQLRAWIEDLMRLPTHDVAPDLYTDWGDVREFSLGDLGVGECSGEVISQFQFLLADAEREVFEAQLKHEEGDLLEADSLAYSGMLKAAKALIQQQIKDIGKEPDHVVHEFRTRFYDTELFFDQYAKGKFGRYLLHRYEAGPVGENTEAVHQLIEEAQLFIDA
;
A
#
# COMPACT_ATOMS: atom_id res chain seq x y z
N ARG A 1 -6.39 -8.08 -28.73
CA ARG A 1 -6.87 -7.16 -29.80
C ARG A 1 -6.12 -5.85 -29.62
N SER A 2 -5.25 -5.51 -30.58
CA SER A 2 -4.63 -4.18 -30.62
C SER A 2 -5.71 -3.14 -30.88
N LEU A 3 -5.74 -2.06 -30.09
CA LEU A 3 -6.53 -0.88 -30.41
C LEU A 3 -6.13 -0.43 -31.84
N ARG A 4 -7.06 -0.47 -32.78
CA ARG A 4 -6.84 -0.01 -34.16
C ARG A 4 -6.96 1.52 -34.22
N LEU A 5 -6.04 2.21 -33.55
CA LEU A 5 -5.85 3.65 -33.71
C LEU A 5 -4.83 3.96 -34.82
N VAL A 6 -4.29 2.93 -35.48
CA VAL A 6 -3.41 3.07 -36.63
C VAL A 6 -4.24 3.51 -37.84
N GLY A 7 -3.92 4.69 -38.42
CA GLY A 7 -4.66 5.29 -39.51
C GLY A 7 -5.80 6.22 -39.05
N GLU A 8 -5.77 6.71 -37.82
CA GLU A 8 -6.73 7.67 -37.31
C GLU A 8 -6.56 9.03 -37.99
N ASP A 9 -7.58 9.49 -38.70
CA ASP A 9 -7.58 10.77 -39.45
C ASP A 9 -8.05 11.95 -38.61
N ASP A 10 -8.70 11.69 -37.48
CA ASP A 10 -9.20 12.73 -36.58
C ASP A 10 -8.08 13.24 -35.65
N GLU A 11 -7.59 14.44 -35.93
CA GLU A 11 -6.48 15.07 -35.23
C GLU A 11 -6.76 15.24 -33.70
N ALA A 12 -8.01 15.48 -33.29
CA ALA A 12 -8.36 15.60 -31.89
C ALA A 12 -8.27 14.24 -31.17
N VAL A 13 -8.59 13.15 -31.87
CA VAL A 13 -8.43 11.78 -31.35
C VAL A 13 -6.95 11.39 -31.30
N ARG A 14 -6.16 11.74 -32.33
CA ARG A 14 -4.71 11.47 -32.37
C ARG A 14 -3.93 12.11 -31.23
N ARG A 15 -4.42 13.23 -30.73
CA ARG A 15 -3.80 13.98 -29.60
C ARG A 15 -4.15 13.43 -28.24
N LEU A 16 -5.12 12.52 -28.13
CA LEU A 16 -5.54 11.95 -26.83
C LEU A 16 -4.40 11.19 -26.19
N ARG A 17 -4.14 11.52 -24.94
CA ARG A 17 -3.13 10.84 -24.10
C ARG A 17 -3.83 9.77 -23.27
N ILE A 18 -3.45 8.52 -23.51
CA ILE A 18 -3.91 7.38 -22.73
C ILE A 18 -2.77 6.97 -21.81
N LYS A 19 -3.02 6.97 -20.49
CA LYS A 19 -2.02 6.62 -19.50
C LYS A 19 -2.54 5.58 -18.53
N ILE A 20 -1.70 4.60 -18.20
CA ILE A 20 -2.04 3.49 -17.31
C ILE A 20 -0.98 3.42 -16.21
N SER A 21 -1.43 3.34 -14.96
CA SER A 21 -0.59 3.07 -13.80
C SER A 21 -1.00 1.75 -13.15
N GLY A 22 -0.04 1.01 -12.59
CA GLY A 22 -0.32 -0.25 -11.90
C GLY A 22 -1.13 -0.06 -10.61
N CYS A 23 -1.09 1.13 -9.99
CA CYS A 23 -1.83 1.46 -8.78
C CYS A 23 -2.19 2.96 -8.72
N PHE A 24 -2.85 3.37 -7.64
CA PHE A 24 -3.28 4.76 -7.42
C PHE A 24 -2.14 5.78 -7.25
N ASN A 25 -0.90 5.34 -7.01
CA ASN A 25 0.27 6.23 -6.84
C ASN A 25 0.60 7.08 -8.07
N SER A 26 -0.03 6.80 -9.22
CA SER A 26 0.01 7.63 -10.42
C SER A 26 1.40 7.82 -11.06
N CYS A 27 2.31 6.88 -10.91
CA CYS A 27 3.63 6.94 -11.56
C CYS A 27 3.52 7.11 -13.09
N GLY A 28 2.48 6.55 -13.71
CA GLY A 28 2.12 6.75 -15.12
C GLY A 28 1.34 8.03 -15.40
N GLN A 29 1.08 8.89 -14.40
CA GLN A 29 0.35 10.16 -14.52
C GLN A 29 -1.08 10.02 -15.06
N HIS A 30 -1.80 8.97 -14.68
CA HIS A 30 -3.17 8.70 -15.14
C HIS A 30 -4.15 9.80 -14.72
N HIS A 31 -3.89 10.53 -13.63
CA HIS A 31 -4.79 11.59 -13.15
C HIS A 31 -4.93 12.77 -14.11
N VAL A 32 -3.85 13.09 -14.84
CA VAL A 32 -3.78 14.23 -15.76
C VAL A 32 -3.84 13.82 -17.23
N ALA A 33 -4.17 12.58 -17.50
CA ALA A 33 -4.38 12.07 -18.86
C ALA A 33 -5.79 12.36 -19.36
N ASP A 34 -5.97 12.45 -20.66
CA ASP A 34 -7.29 12.53 -21.26
C ASP A 34 -8.11 11.28 -20.91
N ILE A 35 -7.50 10.10 -21.06
CA ILE A 35 -8.04 8.81 -20.65
C ILE A 35 -7.02 8.13 -19.76
N GLY A 36 -7.31 8.02 -18.48
CA GLY A 36 -6.44 7.44 -17.46
C GLY A 36 -6.98 6.13 -16.88
N PHE A 37 -6.08 5.25 -16.49
CA PHE A 37 -6.41 4.02 -15.79
C PHE A 37 -5.43 3.78 -14.64
N PHE A 38 -5.93 3.26 -13.51
CA PHE A 38 -5.05 2.72 -12.49
C PHE A 38 -5.57 1.38 -11.96
N GLY A 39 -4.61 0.48 -11.72
CA GLY A 39 -4.88 -0.88 -11.27
C GLY A 39 -5.48 -0.94 -9.88
N ASN A 40 -6.44 -1.80 -9.72
CA ASN A 40 -6.98 -2.29 -8.47
C ASN A 40 -7.41 -3.76 -8.62
N SER A 41 -7.86 -4.37 -7.54
CA SER A 41 -8.43 -5.71 -7.58
C SER A 41 -9.78 -5.74 -6.87
N ARG A 42 -10.63 -6.69 -7.28
CA ARG A 42 -11.88 -7.00 -6.58
C ARG A 42 -11.90 -8.47 -6.23
N THR A 43 -12.60 -8.81 -5.16
CA THR A 43 -12.89 -10.21 -4.82
C THR A 43 -14.36 -10.47 -5.12
N VAL A 44 -14.63 -11.48 -5.92
CA VAL A 44 -16.00 -11.91 -6.29
C VAL A 44 -16.03 -13.42 -6.15
N ASP A 45 -16.95 -13.93 -5.35
CA ASP A 45 -17.13 -15.37 -5.06
C ASP A 45 -15.84 -16.10 -4.67
N GLY A 46 -14.95 -15.41 -3.91
CA GLY A 46 -13.67 -15.95 -3.47
C GLY A 46 -12.49 -15.75 -4.46
N PHE A 47 -12.77 -15.41 -5.72
CA PHE A 47 -11.76 -15.18 -6.73
C PHE A 47 -11.28 -13.72 -6.74
N LYS A 48 -9.98 -13.52 -6.92
CA LYS A 48 -9.42 -12.18 -7.20
C LYS A 48 -9.55 -11.88 -8.69
N VAL A 49 -9.92 -10.64 -9.01
CA VAL A 49 -10.14 -10.19 -10.38
C VAL A 49 -9.36 -8.91 -10.62
N PRO A 50 -8.47 -8.86 -11.62
CA PRO A 50 -7.75 -7.65 -11.98
C PRO A 50 -8.72 -6.61 -12.57
N HIS A 51 -8.77 -5.44 -11.96
CA HIS A 51 -9.61 -4.32 -12.39
C HIS A 51 -8.76 -3.07 -12.60
N PHE A 52 -9.31 -2.13 -13.33
CA PHE A 52 -8.77 -0.79 -13.47
C PHE A 52 -9.85 0.26 -13.25
N GLN A 53 -9.51 1.25 -12.43
CA GLN A 53 -10.33 2.46 -12.30
C GLN A 53 -10.16 3.30 -13.56
N VAL A 54 -11.26 3.70 -14.17
CA VAL A 54 -11.30 4.62 -15.32
C VAL A 54 -11.35 6.05 -14.83
N VAL A 55 -10.48 6.89 -15.37
CA VAL A 55 -10.38 8.33 -15.07
C VAL A 55 -10.41 9.08 -16.41
N LEU A 56 -11.30 10.06 -16.57
CA LEU A 56 -11.48 10.78 -17.83
C LEU A 56 -11.36 12.29 -17.67
N GLY A 57 -10.78 12.97 -18.66
CA GLY A 57 -10.76 14.41 -18.75
C GLY A 57 -9.72 15.10 -17.85
N GLY A 58 -8.62 14.44 -17.52
CA GLY A 58 -7.48 15.09 -16.92
C GLY A 58 -6.77 16.02 -17.91
N GLN A 59 -6.09 17.04 -17.40
CA GLN A 59 -5.23 17.91 -18.19
C GLN A 59 -4.10 18.48 -17.35
N TRP A 60 -3.02 18.88 -18.00
CA TRP A 60 -1.89 19.56 -17.36
C TRP A 60 -1.45 20.84 -18.12
N ASP A 61 -2.22 21.23 -19.11
CA ASP A 61 -1.94 22.44 -19.88
C ASP A 61 -2.20 23.69 -19.06
N SER A 62 -1.55 24.79 -19.42
CA SER A 62 -1.76 26.12 -18.81
C SER A 62 -1.40 26.24 -17.32
N ASN A 63 -0.42 25.46 -16.85
CA ASN A 63 0.12 25.53 -15.48
C ASN A 63 -0.89 25.26 -14.36
N ALA A 64 -2.07 24.76 -14.70
CA ALA A 64 -3.14 24.38 -13.77
C ALA A 64 -3.65 22.98 -14.13
N GLY A 65 -2.87 21.94 -13.80
CA GLY A 65 -3.32 20.58 -13.99
C GLY A 65 -4.65 20.35 -13.28
N SER A 66 -5.64 19.80 -13.97
CA SER A 66 -6.84 19.28 -13.34
C SER A 66 -6.88 17.77 -13.42
N PHE A 67 -7.29 17.15 -12.31
CA PHE A 67 -7.47 15.70 -12.27
C PHE A 67 -8.76 15.30 -12.98
N GLY A 68 -8.67 14.21 -13.74
CA GLY A 68 -9.82 13.64 -14.40
C GLY A 68 -10.87 13.08 -13.42
N LEU A 69 -12.07 12.87 -13.94
CA LEU A 69 -13.19 12.31 -13.19
C LEU A 69 -13.06 10.79 -13.09
N ALA A 70 -13.08 10.26 -11.88
CA ALA A 70 -13.19 8.81 -11.65
C ALA A 70 -14.61 8.33 -12.00
N ILE A 71 -14.74 7.52 -13.05
CA ILE A 71 -16.02 7.10 -13.61
C ILE A 71 -16.49 5.77 -13.01
N GLY A 72 -15.61 4.80 -12.90
CA GLY A 72 -15.90 3.47 -12.40
C GLY A 72 -14.75 2.51 -12.66
N ALA A 73 -14.84 1.29 -12.15
CA ALA A 73 -13.81 0.28 -12.37
C ALA A 73 -14.32 -0.82 -13.29
N VAL A 74 -13.46 -1.28 -14.20
CA VAL A 74 -13.73 -2.34 -15.17
C VAL A 74 -12.70 -3.46 -15.05
N PRO A 75 -13.03 -4.71 -15.39
CA PRO A 75 -12.05 -5.78 -15.53
C PRO A 75 -10.91 -5.38 -16.48
N SER A 76 -9.68 -5.79 -16.21
CA SER A 76 -8.49 -5.39 -16.99
C SER A 76 -8.65 -5.69 -18.50
N LYS A 77 -9.24 -6.81 -18.84
CA LYS A 77 -9.47 -7.21 -20.23
C LYS A 77 -10.56 -6.41 -20.98
N LYS A 78 -11.31 -5.57 -20.25
CA LYS A 78 -12.31 -4.66 -20.86
C LYS A 78 -11.74 -3.27 -21.18
N ILE A 79 -10.51 -2.96 -20.80
CA ILE A 79 -9.88 -1.65 -21.08
C ILE A 79 -9.91 -1.28 -22.56
N PRO A 80 -9.54 -2.15 -23.53
CA PRO A 80 -9.58 -1.77 -24.94
C PRO A 80 -10.97 -1.37 -25.41
N GLU A 81 -12.02 -2.08 -24.96
CA GLU A 81 -13.40 -1.78 -25.30
C GLU A 81 -13.87 -0.45 -24.69
N VAL A 82 -13.44 -0.15 -23.45
CA VAL A 82 -13.70 1.16 -22.82
C VAL A 82 -13.10 2.29 -23.64
N VAL A 83 -11.83 2.17 -24.04
CA VAL A 83 -11.14 3.19 -24.85
C VAL A 83 -11.85 3.41 -26.19
N GLU A 84 -12.15 2.33 -26.91
CA GLU A 84 -12.87 2.42 -28.19
C GLU A 84 -14.22 3.12 -28.02
N ARG A 85 -14.99 2.76 -27.00
CA ARG A 85 -16.30 3.33 -26.73
C ARG A 85 -16.24 4.81 -26.38
N ILE A 86 -15.30 5.21 -25.52
CA ILE A 86 -15.11 6.62 -25.15
C ILE A 86 -14.70 7.46 -26.36
N ILE A 87 -13.76 6.98 -27.18
CA ILE A 87 -13.34 7.66 -28.41
C ILE A 87 -14.53 7.80 -29.39
N GLN A 88 -15.33 6.75 -29.56
CA GLN A 88 -16.50 6.80 -30.42
C GLN A 88 -17.54 7.83 -29.93
N GLN A 89 -17.78 7.89 -28.60
CA GLN A 89 -18.69 8.88 -28.02
C GLN A 89 -18.15 10.31 -28.21
N PHE A 90 -16.85 10.51 -28.05
CA PHE A 90 -16.21 11.81 -28.29
C PHE A 90 -16.37 12.23 -29.76
N ARG A 91 -16.10 11.37 -30.71
CA ARG A 91 -16.29 11.66 -32.16
C ARG A 91 -17.73 12.04 -32.50
N SER A 92 -18.69 11.27 -31.97
CA SER A 92 -20.09 11.42 -32.33
C SER A 92 -20.80 12.60 -31.66
N ASN A 93 -20.32 13.00 -30.47
CA ASN A 93 -21.08 13.95 -29.62
C ASN A 93 -20.32 15.23 -29.28
N ARG A 94 -19.04 15.37 -29.66
CA ARG A 94 -18.31 16.64 -29.44
C ARG A 94 -18.88 17.76 -30.32
N GLN A 95 -18.81 18.97 -29.81
CA GLN A 95 -19.09 20.19 -30.56
C GLN A 95 -17.91 20.55 -31.46
N GLN A 96 -18.10 21.46 -32.41
CA GLN A 96 -17.04 21.87 -33.31
C GLN A 96 -15.84 22.42 -32.52
N SER A 97 -14.65 21.86 -32.75
CA SER A 97 -13.40 22.22 -32.08
C SER A 97 -13.38 22.04 -30.54
N GLU A 98 -14.33 21.31 -29.98
CA GLU A 98 -14.38 21.06 -28.52
C GLU A 98 -13.21 20.16 -28.09
N PRO A 99 -12.36 20.62 -27.13
CA PRO A 99 -11.32 19.79 -26.54
C PRO A 99 -11.90 18.64 -25.72
N PHE A 100 -11.18 17.54 -25.59
CA PHE A 100 -11.66 16.35 -24.89
C PHE A 100 -12.02 16.65 -23.42
N HIS A 101 -11.20 17.43 -22.70
CA HIS A 101 -11.47 17.82 -21.33
C HIS A 101 -12.83 18.55 -21.20
N SER A 102 -13.08 19.57 -22.04
CA SER A 102 -14.34 20.31 -22.02
C SER A 102 -15.54 19.43 -22.39
N PHE A 103 -15.36 18.49 -23.33
CA PHE A 103 -16.36 17.49 -23.65
C PHE A 103 -16.71 16.62 -22.43
N ILE A 104 -15.71 16.12 -21.68
CA ILE A 104 -15.93 15.32 -20.48
C ILE A 104 -16.66 16.10 -19.40
N GLU A 105 -16.28 17.37 -19.18
CA GLU A 105 -16.97 18.25 -18.21
C GLU A 105 -18.43 18.49 -18.62
N ARG A 106 -18.69 18.82 -19.88
CA ARG A 106 -20.04 19.06 -20.40
C ARG A 106 -20.95 17.85 -20.32
N VAL A 107 -20.44 16.67 -20.67
CA VAL A 107 -21.19 15.41 -20.61
C VAL A 107 -21.53 15.01 -19.18
N GLY A 108 -20.57 15.19 -18.29
CA GLY A 108 -20.72 14.93 -16.87
C GLY A 108 -20.67 13.46 -16.47
N LYS A 109 -20.30 13.23 -15.23
CA LYS A 109 -19.99 11.89 -14.67
C LYS A 109 -21.10 10.85 -14.86
N LYS A 110 -22.36 11.25 -14.70
CA LYS A 110 -23.50 10.32 -14.78
C LYS A 110 -23.62 9.69 -16.18
N GLN A 111 -23.52 10.51 -17.23
CA GLN A 111 -23.61 10.05 -18.60
C GLN A 111 -22.39 9.26 -19.03
N LEU A 112 -21.18 9.71 -18.64
CA LEU A 112 -19.93 8.99 -18.89
C LEU A 112 -19.96 7.60 -18.28
N ARG A 113 -20.47 7.47 -17.04
CA ARG A 113 -20.64 6.17 -16.39
C ARG A 113 -21.64 5.26 -17.13
N ALA A 114 -22.76 5.84 -17.57
CA ALA A 114 -23.79 5.10 -18.32
C ALA A 114 -23.23 4.48 -19.61
N TRP A 115 -22.28 5.13 -20.26
CA TRP A 115 -21.66 4.61 -21.50
C TRP A 115 -20.82 3.35 -21.30
N ILE A 116 -20.32 3.09 -20.09
CA ILE A 116 -19.46 1.94 -19.79
C ILE A 116 -20.06 1.01 -18.71
N GLU A 117 -21.29 1.25 -18.30
CA GLU A 117 -21.90 0.52 -17.17
C GLU A 117 -21.97 -0.99 -17.41
N ASP A 118 -22.28 -1.41 -18.61
CA ASP A 118 -22.29 -2.83 -19.00
C ASP A 118 -20.90 -3.47 -18.92
N LEU A 119 -19.84 -2.72 -19.22
CA LEU A 119 -18.44 -3.16 -19.11
C LEU A 119 -17.96 -3.27 -17.65
N MET A 120 -18.63 -2.59 -16.73
CA MET A 120 -18.35 -2.67 -15.30
C MET A 120 -18.93 -3.93 -14.65
N ARG A 121 -19.86 -4.60 -15.32
CA ARG A 121 -20.46 -5.84 -14.83
C ARG A 121 -19.47 -6.98 -14.98
N LEU A 122 -19.34 -7.76 -13.92
CA LEU A 122 -18.50 -8.94 -13.90
C LEU A 122 -19.42 -10.18 -13.85
N PRO A 123 -19.47 -11.00 -14.89
CA PRO A 123 -20.10 -12.33 -14.83
C PRO A 123 -19.35 -13.22 -13.81
N THR A 124 -20.00 -14.27 -13.33
CA THR A 124 -19.38 -15.27 -12.46
C THR A 124 -18.20 -15.95 -13.15
N HIS A 125 -17.29 -16.52 -12.37
CA HIS A 125 -16.10 -17.21 -12.89
C HIS A 125 -16.43 -18.28 -13.92
N ASP A 126 -17.49 -19.07 -13.67
CA ASP A 126 -17.92 -20.15 -14.58
C ASP A 126 -18.40 -19.64 -15.95
N VAL A 127 -18.93 -18.41 -16.00
CA VAL A 127 -19.45 -17.80 -17.23
C VAL A 127 -18.36 -17.09 -18.03
N ALA A 128 -17.40 -16.47 -17.34
CA ALA A 128 -16.35 -15.68 -17.97
C ALA A 128 -14.99 -15.83 -17.25
N PRO A 129 -14.41 -17.03 -17.20
CA PRO A 129 -13.15 -17.29 -16.51
C PRO A 129 -12.01 -16.40 -17.00
N ASP A 130 -12.05 -16.04 -18.26
CA ASP A 130 -11.07 -15.16 -18.90
C ASP A 130 -10.92 -13.78 -18.25
N LEU A 131 -11.97 -13.26 -17.60
CA LEU A 131 -11.92 -11.97 -16.90
C LEU A 131 -11.24 -12.06 -15.55
N TYR A 132 -10.97 -13.27 -15.05
CA TYR A 132 -10.34 -13.56 -13.78
C TYR A 132 -8.84 -13.84 -13.89
N THR A 133 -8.28 -13.72 -15.11
CA THR A 133 -6.86 -13.83 -15.40
C THR A 133 -6.29 -12.51 -15.87
N ASP A 134 -5.00 -12.27 -15.70
CA ASP A 134 -4.36 -11.06 -16.21
C ASP A 134 -3.99 -11.19 -17.70
N TRP A 135 -3.55 -10.09 -18.30
CA TRP A 135 -3.08 -10.09 -19.69
C TRP A 135 -1.81 -10.93 -19.84
N GLY A 136 -1.86 -11.86 -20.79
CA GLY A 136 -0.72 -12.74 -21.08
C GLY A 136 -0.47 -13.84 -20.05
N ASP A 137 -1.29 -13.97 -19.01
CA ASP A 137 -1.23 -15.06 -18.04
C ASP A 137 -2.51 -15.91 -18.13
N VAL A 138 -2.34 -17.23 -18.10
CA VAL A 138 -3.44 -18.20 -18.11
C VAL A 138 -3.85 -18.63 -16.70
N ARG A 139 -3.07 -18.28 -15.69
CA ARG A 139 -3.36 -18.58 -14.29
C ARG A 139 -4.40 -17.63 -13.73
N GLU A 140 -5.12 -18.08 -12.72
CA GLU A 140 -5.99 -17.19 -11.94
C GLU A 140 -5.18 -16.04 -11.35
N PHE A 141 -5.76 -14.84 -11.41
CA PHE A 141 -5.09 -13.64 -10.89
C PHE A 141 -4.90 -13.71 -9.37
N SER A 142 -3.67 -13.49 -8.93
CA SER A 142 -3.27 -13.46 -7.54
C SER A 142 -2.47 -12.19 -7.23
N LEU A 143 -2.68 -11.60 -6.05
CA LEU A 143 -1.87 -10.49 -5.58
C LEU A 143 -0.50 -10.97 -5.05
N GLY A 144 -0.36 -12.27 -4.78
CA GLY A 144 0.92 -12.86 -4.33
C GLY A 144 2.01 -12.89 -5.41
N ASP A 145 1.61 -12.77 -6.68
CA ASP A 145 2.54 -12.73 -7.83
C ASP A 145 3.00 -11.29 -8.17
N LEU A 146 2.59 -10.30 -7.40
CA LEU A 146 3.13 -8.94 -7.53
C LEU A 146 4.62 -8.99 -7.20
N GLY A 147 5.45 -8.89 -8.22
CA GLY A 147 6.90 -8.92 -8.08
C GLY A 147 7.41 -7.80 -7.17
N VAL A 148 8.59 -8.01 -6.60
CA VAL A 148 9.32 -6.98 -5.84
C VAL A 148 9.74 -5.88 -6.83
N GLY A 149 8.98 -4.80 -6.90
CA GLY A 149 9.28 -3.63 -7.72
C GLY A 149 9.15 -2.36 -6.89
N GLU A 150 9.78 -1.27 -7.31
CA GLU A 150 9.73 0.03 -6.63
C GLU A 150 8.30 0.55 -6.40
N CYS A 151 7.33 0.05 -7.15
CA CYS A 151 5.92 0.43 -7.06
C CYS A 151 5.00 -0.69 -6.53
N SER A 152 5.43 -1.94 -6.47
CA SER A 152 4.86 -2.86 -5.52
C SER A 152 5.32 -2.31 -4.19
N GLY A 153 4.51 -1.49 -3.53
CA GLY A 153 4.81 -1.10 -2.18
C GLY A 153 5.27 -2.38 -1.50
N GLU A 154 6.48 -2.38 -0.97
CA GLU A 154 6.87 -3.39 -0.02
C GLU A 154 5.63 -3.61 0.80
N VAL A 155 5.07 -4.80 0.77
CA VAL A 155 4.06 -5.17 1.75
C VAL A 155 4.86 -5.16 3.02
N ILE A 156 4.96 -3.97 3.63
CA ILE A 156 5.56 -3.83 4.95
C ILE A 156 4.72 -4.79 5.77
N SER A 157 5.30 -5.94 6.06
CA SER A 157 4.62 -6.92 6.89
C SER A 157 4.28 -6.23 8.20
N GLN A 158 3.21 -6.63 8.84
CA GLN A 158 2.87 -6.07 10.15
C GLN A 158 4.06 -6.17 11.12
N PHE A 159 4.90 -7.17 10.93
CA PHE A 159 6.19 -7.34 11.61
C PHE A 159 7.14 -6.17 11.34
N GLN A 160 7.42 -5.87 10.08
CA GLN A 160 8.33 -4.77 9.70
C GLN A 160 7.81 -3.41 10.16
N PHE A 161 6.47 -3.20 10.09
CA PHE A 161 5.86 -1.98 10.58
C PHE A 161 6.06 -1.80 12.09
N LEU A 162 5.85 -2.88 12.88
CA LEU A 162 6.05 -2.84 14.33
C LEU A 162 7.53 -2.68 14.70
N LEU A 163 8.42 -3.29 13.92
CA LEU A 163 9.85 -3.13 14.13
C LEU A 163 10.31 -1.70 13.85
N ALA A 164 9.90 -1.11 12.73
CA ALA A 164 10.17 0.30 12.42
C ALA A 164 9.57 1.27 13.46
N ASP A 165 8.40 0.95 14.02
CA ASP A 165 7.79 1.73 15.09
C ASP A 165 8.57 1.58 16.42
N ALA A 166 9.15 0.41 16.68
CA ALA A 166 10.05 0.18 17.82
C ALA A 166 11.36 0.98 17.69
N GLU A 167 12.01 0.94 16.53
CA GLU A 167 13.21 1.73 16.22
C GLU A 167 12.96 3.23 16.40
N ARG A 168 11.81 3.72 15.92
CA ARG A 168 11.42 5.12 16.07
C ARG A 168 11.28 5.51 17.55
N GLU A 169 10.69 4.68 18.39
CA GLU A 169 10.57 4.97 19.82
C GLU A 169 11.91 5.03 20.53
N VAL A 170 12.85 4.15 20.19
CA VAL A 170 14.21 4.21 20.74
C VAL A 170 14.94 5.48 20.29
N PHE A 171 14.76 5.90 19.06
CA PHE A 171 15.29 7.18 18.58
C PHE A 171 14.66 8.38 19.32
N GLU A 172 13.34 8.38 19.52
CA GLU A 172 12.65 9.40 20.32
C GLU A 172 13.15 9.39 21.79
N ALA A 173 13.44 8.20 22.36
CA ALA A 173 14.03 8.08 23.68
C ALA A 173 15.41 8.76 23.76
N GLN A 174 16.26 8.64 22.73
CA GLN A 174 17.54 9.34 22.67
C GLN A 174 17.36 10.86 22.69
N LEU A 175 16.41 11.38 21.90
CA LEU A 175 16.10 12.82 21.86
C LEU A 175 15.62 13.31 23.24
N LYS A 176 14.73 12.57 23.90
CA LYS A 176 14.23 12.89 25.23
C LYS A 176 15.33 12.87 26.30
N HIS A 177 16.25 11.93 26.20
CA HIS A 177 17.41 11.89 27.05
C HIS A 177 18.30 13.12 26.87
N GLU A 178 18.56 13.57 25.63
CA GLU A 178 19.31 14.79 25.34
C GLU A 178 18.59 16.06 25.84
N GLU A 179 17.27 16.09 25.81
CA GLU A 179 16.42 17.16 26.36
C GLU A 179 16.40 17.18 27.91
N GLY A 180 16.88 16.10 28.55
CA GLY A 180 16.85 15.92 29.99
C GLY A 180 15.53 15.38 30.55
N ASP A 181 14.61 14.97 29.70
CA ASP A 181 13.35 14.30 30.08
C ASP A 181 13.57 12.79 30.25
N LEU A 182 14.21 12.44 31.36
CA LEU A 182 14.67 11.08 31.62
C LEU A 182 13.54 10.09 31.84
N LEU A 183 12.40 10.54 32.39
CA LEU A 183 11.25 9.66 32.63
C LEU A 183 10.58 9.25 31.31
N GLU A 184 10.40 10.19 30.40
CA GLU A 184 9.86 9.90 29.07
C GLU A 184 10.84 9.06 28.24
N ALA A 185 12.14 9.35 28.32
CA ALA A 185 13.17 8.56 27.65
C ALA A 185 13.16 7.08 28.09
N ASP A 186 13.07 6.82 29.41
CA ASP A 186 12.94 5.46 29.96
C ASP A 186 11.65 4.76 29.43
N SER A 187 10.53 5.47 29.45
CA SER A 187 9.24 4.95 28.97
C SER A 187 9.28 4.56 27.50
N LEU A 188 9.84 5.42 26.66
CA LEU A 188 9.98 5.19 25.21
C LEU A 188 10.92 4.04 24.89
N ALA A 189 12.08 3.95 25.55
CA ALA A 189 13.02 2.85 25.36
C ALA A 189 12.38 1.49 25.70
N TYR A 190 11.65 1.42 26.81
CA TYR A 190 10.93 0.21 27.21
C TYR A 190 9.78 -0.12 26.25
N SER A 191 9.01 0.86 25.79
CA SER A 191 7.94 0.69 24.80
C SER A 191 8.49 0.14 23.48
N GLY A 192 9.65 0.63 23.04
CA GLY A 192 10.35 0.11 21.87
C GLY A 192 10.65 -1.40 21.99
N MET A 193 11.22 -1.83 23.11
CA MET A 193 11.46 -3.26 23.37
C MET A 193 10.18 -4.09 23.37
N LEU A 194 9.10 -3.58 23.97
CA LEU A 194 7.80 -4.28 23.96
C LEU A 194 7.21 -4.42 22.56
N LYS A 195 7.33 -3.39 21.72
CA LYS A 195 6.87 -3.44 20.32
C LYS A 195 7.68 -4.44 19.49
N ALA A 196 8.99 -4.48 19.65
CA ALA A 196 9.85 -5.46 18.97
C ALA A 196 9.52 -6.90 19.42
N ALA A 197 9.38 -7.14 20.74
CA ALA A 197 8.94 -8.43 21.26
C ALA A 197 7.57 -8.84 20.69
N LYS A 198 6.62 -7.90 20.64
CA LYS A 198 5.29 -8.14 20.06
C LYS A 198 5.37 -8.48 18.59
N ALA A 199 6.23 -7.82 17.82
CA ALA A 199 6.45 -8.13 16.41
C ALA A 199 6.88 -9.60 16.22
N LEU A 200 7.84 -10.07 17.03
CA LEU A 200 8.27 -11.48 17.01
C LEU A 200 7.13 -12.45 17.35
N ILE A 201 6.40 -12.17 18.42
CA ILE A 201 5.30 -13.04 18.88
C ILE A 201 4.20 -13.13 17.82
N GLN A 202 3.90 -12.04 17.11
CA GLN A 202 2.87 -12.03 16.07
C GLN A 202 3.18 -12.91 14.85
N GLN A 203 4.41 -13.35 14.68
CA GLN A 203 4.75 -14.36 13.67
C GLN A 203 4.19 -15.74 14.04
N GLN A 204 3.97 -16.00 15.33
CA GLN A 204 3.43 -17.28 15.81
C GLN A 204 1.95 -17.19 16.24
N ILE A 205 1.53 -16.05 16.77
CA ILE A 205 0.17 -15.83 17.30
C ILE A 205 -0.38 -14.51 16.75
N LYS A 206 -1.50 -14.55 16.03
CA LYS A 206 -2.10 -13.34 15.41
C LYS A 206 -2.67 -12.34 16.42
N ASP A 207 -3.26 -12.82 17.52
CA ASP A 207 -3.92 -11.99 18.52
C ASP A 207 -3.14 -12.01 19.84
N ILE A 208 -2.20 -11.10 20.00
CA ILE A 208 -1.55 -10.82 21.25
C ILE A 208 -2.12 -9.54 21.87
N GLY A 209 -2.44 -9.60 23.17
CA GLY A 209 -2.89 -8.45 23.94
C GLY A 209 -1.88 -7.28 23.91
N LYS A 210 -2.33 -6.10 24.36
CA LYS A 210 -1.49 -4.92 24.45
C LYS A 210 -0.79 -4.77 25.82
N GLU A 211 -1.20 -5.56 26.79
CA GLU A 211 -0.69 -5.47 28.16
C GLU A 211 0.77 -5.94 28.23
N PRO A 212 1.68 -5.15 28.81
CA PRO A 212 3.10 -5.48 28.93
C PRO A 212 3.34 -6.89 29.53
N ASP A 213 2.62 -7.23 30.58
CA ASP A 213 2.73 -8.53 31.27
C ASP A 213 2.51 -9.70 30.31
N HIS A 214 1.52 -9.60 29.44
CA HIS A 214 1.22 -10.62 28.45
C HIS A 214 2.30 -10.72 27.38
N VAL A 215 2.78 -9.57 26.88
CA VAL A 215 3.85 -9.54 25.87
C VAL A 215 5.15 -10.13 26.43
N VAL A 216 5.55 -9.75 27.64
CA VAL A 216 6.78 -10.25 28.28
C VAL A 216 6.68 -11.74 28.60
N HIS A 217 5.51 -12.22 29.06
CA HIS A 217 5.28 -13.63 29.33
C HIS A 217 5.40 -14.48 28.06
N GLU A 218 4.75 -14.07 26.97
CA GLU A 218 4.78 -14.79 25.69
C GLU A 218 6.17 -14.74 25.05
N PHE A 219 6.88 -13.60 25.15
CA PHE A 219 8.28 -13.49 24.70
C PHE A 219 9.19 -14.45 25.47
N ARG A 220 9.10 -14.45 26.82
CA ARG A 220 9.90 -15.36 27.67
C ARG A 220 9.68 -16.80 27.27
N THR A 221 8.43 -17.25 27.23
CA THR A 221 8.07 -18.65 27.05
C THR A 221 8.41 -19.18 25.66
N ARG A 222 8.26 -18.33 24.63
CA ARG A 222 8.40 -18.78 23.22
C ARG A 222 9.75 -18.52 22.61
N PHE A 223 10.44 -17.50 23.06
CA PHE A 223 11.66 -17.05 22.42
C PHE A 223 12.88 -17.11 23.35
N TYR A 224 12.74 -16.68 24.60
CA TYR A 224 13.86 -16.66 25.52
C TYR A 224 14.18 -18.04 26.13
N ASP A 225 13.19 -18.69 26.74
CA ASP A 225 13.36 -20.00 27.40
C ASP A 225 13.60 -21.14 26.38
N THR A 226 13.20 -20.96 25.14
CA THR A 226 13.43 -21.90 24.03
C THR A 226 14.73 -21.66 23.26
N GLU A 227 15.48 -20.62 23.66
CA GLU A 227 16.70 -20.21 22.95
C GLU A 227 16.49 -19.85 21.46
N LEU A 228 15.27 -19.50 21.05
CA LEU A 228 14.99 -19.00 19.69
C LEU A 228 15.49 -17.56 19.50
N PHE A 229 15.47 -16.74 20.55
CA PHE A 229 16.06 -15.41 20.57
C PHE A 229 17.49 -15.51 21.15
N PHE A 230 18.42 -15.93 20.31
CA PHE A 230 19.76 -16.31 20.74
C PHE A 230 20.82 -15.85 19.75
N ASP A 231 21.71 -14.98 20.18
CA ASP A 231 22.89 -14.60 19.41
C ASP A 231 24.06 -15.55 19.64
N GLN A 232 24.80 -15.89 18.60
CA GLN A 232 25.89 -16.86 18.70
C GLN A 232 27.04 -16.40 19.64
N TYR A 233 27.22 -15.09 19.86
CA TYR A 233 28.26 -14.52 20.70
C TYR A 233 27.71 -14.05 22.05
N ALA A 234 26.62 -13.29 22.03
CA ALA A 234 25.97 -12.71 23.22
C ALA A 234 25.03 -13.71 23.91
N LYS A 235 24.74 -14.85 23.27
CA LYS A 235 23.80 -15.87 23.76
C LYS A 235 22.41 -15.24 24.02
N GLY A 236 21.81 -15.50 25.17
CA GLY A 236 20.52 -14.92 25.56
C GLY A 236 20.60 -13.50 26.16
N LYS A 237 21.77 -12.83 26.07
CA LYS A 237 21.98 -11.53 26.75
C LYS A 237 20.98 -10.46 26.30
N PHE A 238 20.72 -10.36 25.00
CA PHE A 238 19.81 -9.33 24.46
C PHE A 238 18.37 -9.54 24.95
N GLY A 239 17.87 -10.76 24.98
CA GLY A 239 16.55 -11.05 25.55
C GLY A 239 16.42 -10.70 27.04
N ARG A 240 17.52 -10.75 27.78
CA ARG A 240 17.56 -10.36 29.19
C ARG A 240 17.28 -8.87 29.41
N TYR A 241 17.56 -7.99 28.49
CA TYR A 241 17.34 -6.55 28.64
C TYR A 241 15.87 -6.24 28.86
N LEU A 242 14.98 -6.79 28.01
CA LEU A 242 13.54 -6.66 28.19
C LEU A 242 13.07 -7.24 29.54
N LEU A 243 13.51 -8.47 29.86
CA LEU A 243 13.09 -9.15 31.08
C LEU A 243 13.55 -8.41 32.35
N HIS A 244 14.81 -7.93 32.34
CA HIS A 244 15.38 -7.16 33.46
C HIS A 244 14.63 -5.85 33.66
N ARG A 245 14.37 -5.07 32.58
CA ARG A 245 13.64 -3.82 32.69
C ARG A 245 12.20 -4.04 33.20
N TYR A 246 11.54 -5.11 32.77
CA TYR A 246 10.21 -5.49 33.25
C TYR A 246 10.23 -5.81 34.77
N GLU A 247 11.20 -6.61 35.24
CA GLU A 247 11.30 -7.05 36.64
C GLU A 247 11.78 -5.93 37.58
N ALA A 248 12.73 -5.12 37.17
CA ALA A 248 13.29 -4.04 37.96
C ALA A 248 12.43 -2.77 38.02
N GLY A 249 11.54 -2.59 37.04
CA GLY A 249 10.74 -1.37 36.88
C GLY A 249 11.55 -0.20 36.30
N PRO A 250 10.98 1.03 36.28
CA PRO A 250 11.63 2.21 35.74
C PRO A 250 12.97 2.52 36.43
N VAL A 251 13.98 2.95 35.64
CA VAL A 251 15.29 3.32 36.17
C VAL A 251 15.33 4.72 36.81
N GLY A 252 14.25 5.49 36.71
CA GLY A 252 14.06 6.79 37.31
C GLY A 252 14.89 7.91 36.65
N GLU A 253 15.27 8.92 37.42
CA GLU A 253 15.95 10.12 36.91
C GLU A 253 17.50 9.96 36.91
N ASN A 254 18.01 8.76 36.76
CA ASN A 254 19.45 8.52 36.65
C ASN A 254 19.88 8.56 35.19
N THR A 255 20.55 9.62 34.76
CA THR A 255 20.99 9.88 33.39
C THR A 255 21.79 8.71 32.80
N GLU A 256 22.75 8.16 33.52
CA GLU A 256 23.59 7.04 33.06
C GLU A 256 22.77 5.76 32.88
N ALA A 257 21.88 5.48 33.83
CA ALA A 257 21.01 4.29 33.74
C ALA A 257 19.99 4.38 32.61
N VAL A 258 19.44 5.57 32.33
CA VAL A 258 18.55 5.79 31.19
C VAL A 258 19.32 5.66 29.87
N HIS A 259 20.52 6.22 29.77
CA HIS A 259 21.38 6.06 28.63
C HIS A 259 21.67 4.58 28.32
N GLN A 260 22.09 3.83 29.36
CA GLN A 260 22.33 2.40 29.26
C GLN A 260 21.05 1.63 28.79
N LEU A 261 19.88 2.00 29.34
CA LEU A 261 18.60 1.37 28.90
C LEU A 261 18.30 1.61 27.43
N ILE A 262 18.57 2.80 26.90
CA ILE A 262 18.38 3.13 25.48
C ILE A 262 19.31 2.27 24.61
N GLU A 263 20.59 2.13 25.01
CA GLU A 263 21.53 1.23 24.30
C GLU A 263 21.07 -0.23 24.34
N GLU A 264 20.60 -0.71 25.50
CA GLU A 264 20.06 -2.06 25.67
C GLU A 264 18.80 -2.28 24.83
N ALA A 265 17.93 -1.26 24.69
CA ALA A 265 16.76 -1.32 23.85
C ALA A 265 17.13 -1.40 22.36
N GLN A 266 18.11 -0.61 21.91
CA GLN A 266 18.62 -0.70 20.53
C GLN A 266 19.19 -2.09 20.25
N LEU A 267 20.05 -2.61 21.12
CA LEU A 267 20.63 -3.95 20.97
C LEU A 267 19.58 -5.07 20.98
N PHE A 268 18.49 -4.90 21.72
CA PHE A 268 17.37 -5.84 21.73
C PHE A 268 16.62 -5.84 20.40
N ILE A 269 16.44 -4.67 19.78
CA ILE A 269 15.72 -4.53 18.50
C ILE A 269 16.59 -5.06 17.34
N ASP A 270 17.89 -4.82 17.39
CA ASP A 270 18.84 -5.24 16.35
C ASP A 270 19.10 -6.76 16.35
N ALA A 271 18.81 -7.45 17.45
CA ALA A 271 19.03 -8.91 17.60
C ALA A 271 17.94 -9.77 16.98
#